data_e71131bbb6c473c91b633eb94507086f
#
_entry.id   e71131bbb6c473c91b633eb94507086f
#
_cell.length_a   1.000
_cell.length_b   1.000
_cell.length_c   1.000
_cell.angle_alpha   90.00
_cell.angle_beta   90.00
_cell.angle_gamma   90.00
#
_symmetry.space_group_name_H-M   'P 1'
#
loop_
_entity.id
_entity.type
_entity.pdbx_description
1 polymer ?
#
loop_
_entity_poly.entity_id
_entity_poly.type
_entity_poly.pdbx_seq_one_letter_code
_entity_poly.pdbx_strand_id
1 'polypeptide(L)'
;MANIIENNGYIGTIEYSQEDKCFFGKIDMINDLVTFEAQNATELEENFKNAVDEYILTCKELNREPQKAFKGVFNVRTGSELHKLAVLNATKIGVSLNTYIKNLIEKDSKLSLN
;
A
#
# COMPACT_ATOMS: atom_id res chain seq x y z
N MET A 1 -7.12 -5.52 -12.16
CA MET A 1 -6.64 -6.21 -10.96
C MET A 1 -5.16 -5.91 -10.74
N ALA A 2 -4.80 -5.48 -9.55
CA ALA A 2 -3.42 -5.14 -9.26
C ALA A 2 -2.58 -6.40 -9.02
N ASN A 3 -1.36 -6.40 -9.56
CA ASN A 3 -0.39 -7.45 -9.32
C ASN A 3 0.42 -7.08 -8.09
N ILE A 4 -0.10 -7.45 -6.93
CA ILE A 4 0.52 -7.12 -5.65
C ILE A 4 0.62 -8.36 -4.76
N ILE A 5 1.55 -8.29 -3.83
CA ILE A 5 1.79 -9.30 -2.81
C ILE A 5 1.95 -8.57 -1.47
N GLU A 6 1.53 -9.21 -0.39
CA GLU A 6 1.57 -8.60 0.93
C GLU A 6 2.24 -9.51 1.95
N ASN A 7 3.04 -8.92 2.82
CA ASN A 7 3.67 -9.63 3.93
C ASN A 7 4.02 -8.64 5.03
N ASN A 8 3.64 -8.95 6.24
CA ASN A 8 3.98 -8.16 7.44
C ASN A 8 3.64 -6.67 7.31
N GLY A 9 2.51 -6.36 6.66
CA GLY A 9 2.07 -4.98 6.46
C GLY A 9 2.73 -4.24 5.31
N TYR A 10 3.62 -4.89 4.56
CA TYR A 10 4.27 -4.32 3.38
C TYR A 10 3.64 -4.87 2.10
N ILE A 11 3.60 -4.02 1.08
CA ILE A 11 3.09 -4.39 -0.24
C ILE A 11 4.26 -4.48 -1.21
N GLY A 12 4.28 -5.53 -2.01
CA GLY A 12 5.20 -5.65 -3.13
C GLY A 12 4.46 -5.56 -4.45
N THR A 13 5.04 -4.88 -5.43
CA THR A 13 4.55 -4.88 -6.80
C THR A 13 5.13 -6.09 -7.53
N ILE A 14 4.40 -6.61 -8.51
CA ILE A 14 4.84 -7.78 -9.27
C ILE A 14 4.71 -7.47 -10.75
N GLU A 15 5.79 -7.73 -11.50
CA GLU A 15 5.80 -7.64 -12.96
C GLU A 15 6.46 -8.89 -13.52
N TYR A 16 6.09 -9.26 -14.72
CA TYR A 16 6.68 -10.40 -15.43
C TYR A 16 7.54 -9.91 -16.57
N SER A 17 8.76 -10.41 -16.65
CA SER A 17 9.65 -10.18 -17.79
C SER A 17 9.67 -11.42 -18.69
N GLN A 18 9.09 -11.29 -19.86
CA GLN A 18 9.11 -12.38 -20.85
C GLN A 18 10.52 -12.64 -21.36
N GLU A 19 11.30 -11.58 -21.50
CA GLU A 19 12.69 -11.68 -21.98
C GLU A 19 13.56 -12.47 -21.01
N ASP A 20 13.49 -12.13 -19.71
CA ASP A 20 14.28 -12.79 -18.67
C ASP A 20 13.59 -14.01 -18.07
N LYS A 21 12.35 -14.23 -18.42
CA LYS A 21 11.49 -15.33 -17.92
C LYS A 21 11.45 -15.39 -16.39
N CYS A 22 11.27 -14.23 -15.79
CA CYS A 22 11.19 -14.13 -14.32
C CYS A 22 10.12 -13.13 -13.91
N PHE A 23 9.69 -13.27 -12.68
CA PHE A 23 8.88 -12.27 -12.01
C PHE A 23 9.81 -11.35 -11.22
N PHE A 24 9.49 -10.08 -11.17
CA PHE A 24 10.27 -9.12 -10.40
C PHE A 24 9.37 -8.04 -9.84
N GLY A 25 9.85 -7.35 -8.84
CA GLY A 25 9.10 -6.27 -8.24
C GLY A 25 9.91 -5.53 -7.18
N LYS A 26 9.21 -4.71 -6.43
CA LYS A 26 9.81 -3.93 -5.36
C LYS A 26 8.84 -3.79 -4.21
N ILE A 27 9.37 -3.48 -3.02
CA ILE A 27 8.54 -3.08 -1.89
C ILE A 27 8.03 -1.68 -2.20
N ASP A 28 6.70 -1.55 -2.23
CA ASP A 28 6.05 -0.27 -2.51
C ASP A 28 5.89 0.58 -1.24
N MET A 29 5.63 1.86 -1.42
CA MET A 29 5.31 2.82 -0.36
C MET A 29 6.42 3.04 0.68
N ILE A 30 7.67 2.76 0.32
CA ILE A 30 8.84 3.12 1.11
C ILE A 30 9.79 3.91 0.21
N ASN A 31 10.68 4.71 0.83
CA ASN A 31 11.62 5.53 0.05
C ASN A 31 12.81 4.74 -0.49
N ASP A 32 13.21 3.70 0.23
CA ASP A 32 14.32 2.87 -0.19
C ASP A 32 13.91 1.98 -1.38
N LEU A 33 14.84 1.73 -2.28
CA LEU A 33 14.61 0.81 -3.36
C LEU A 33 14.98 -0.60 -2.92
N VAL A 34 13.99 -1.43 -2.64
CA VAL A 34 14.16 -2.83 -2.25
C VAL A 34 13.45 -3.69 -3.28
N THR A 35 14.22 -4.46 -4.05
CA THR A 35 13.71 -5.28 -5.13
C THR A 35 13.80 -6.76 -4.81
N PHE A 36 13.02 -7.54 -5.52
CA PHE A 36 13.06 -9.01 -5.44
C PHE A 36 12.70 -9.58 -6.80
N GLU A 37 13.13 -10.82 -7.04
CA GLU A 37 12.80 -11.53 -8.27
C GLU A 37 12.65 -13.02 -7.99
N ALA A 38 11.98 -13.73 -8.87
CA ALA A 38 11.73 -15.15 -8.74
C ALA A 38 11.31 -15.78 -10.07
N GLN A 39 11.44 -17.10 -10.17
CA GLN A 39 11.08 -17.83 -11.39
C GLN A 39 9.73 -18.53 -11.29
N ASN A 40 9.15 -18.60 -10.10
CA ASN A 40 7.82 -19.19 -9.88
C ASN A 40 7.12 -18.54 -8.70
N ALA A 41 5.84 -18.86 -8.52
CA ALA A 41 5.00 -18.20 -7.50
C ALA A 41 5.47 -18.49 -6.07
N THR A 42 5.86 -19.71 -5.77
CA THR A 42 6.33 -20.07 -4.43
C THR A 42 7.59 -19.31 -4.05
N GLU A 43 8.54 -19.29 -4.99
CA GLU A 43 9.79 -18.57 -4.82
C GLU A 43 9.55 -17.05 -4.70
N LEU A 44 8.58 -16.53 -5.46
CA LEU A 44 8.22 -15.12 -5.42
C LEU A 44 7.75 -14.69 -4.03
N GLU A 45 6.85 -15.44 -3.43
CA GLU A 45 6.35 -15.17 -2.08
C GLU A 45 7.46 -15.23 -1.04
N GLU A 46 8.31 -16.24 -1.14
CA GLU A 46 9.44 -16.44 -0.24
C GLU A 46 10.47 -15.32 -0.36
N ASN A 47 10.81 -14.95 -1.58
CA ASN A 47 11.81 -13.90 -1.84
C ASN A 47 11.28 -12.52 -1.44
N PHE A 48 9.99 -12.27 -1.61
CA PHE A 48 9.39 -11.04 -1.12
C PHE A 48 9.45 -10.97 0.40
N LYS A 49 9.08 -12.04 1.08
CA LYS A 49 9.16 -12.12 2.55
C LYS A 49 10.58 -11.84 3.02
N ASN A 50 11.56 -12.46 2.38
CA ASN A 50 12.98 -12.25 2.71
C ASN A 50 13.40 -10.81 2.47
N ALA A 51 12.93 -10.19 1.40
CA ALA A 51 13.21 -8.78 1.11
C ALA A 51 12.67 -7.85 2.19
N VAL A 52 11.45 -8.12 2.67
CA VAL A 52 10.83 -7.36 3.77
C VAL A 52 11.65 -7.53 5.05
N ASP A 53 12.00 -8.77 5.39
CA ASP A 53 12.78 -9.07 6.59
C ASP A 53 14.15 -8.39 6.56
N GLU A 54 14.82 -8.43 5.41
CA GLU A 54 16.11 -7.78 5.22
C GLU A 54 16.01 -6.26 5.32
N TYR A 55 14.94 -5.68 4.77
CA TYR A 55 14.71 -4.24 4.88
C TYR A 55 14.58 -3.81 6.35
N ILE A 56 13.77 -4.53 7.12
CA ILE A 56 13.55 -4.25 8.53
C ILE A 56 14.87 -4.38 9.31
N LEU A 57 15.61 -5.44 9.04
CA LEU A 57 16.91 -5.69 9.70
C LEU A 57 17.92 -4.59 9.36
N THR A 58 18.00 -4.19 8.10
CA THR A 58 18.91 -3.13 7.65
C THR A 58 18.57 -1.81 8.34
N CYS A 59 17.28 -1.46 8.44
CA CYS A 59 16.86 -0.26 9.16
C CYS A 59 17.30 -0.30 10.62
N LYS A 60 17.16 -1.45 11.27
CA LYS A 60 17.55 -1.65 12.67
C LYS A 60 19.06 -1.47 12.83
N GLU A 61 19.86 -2.04 11.94
CA GLU A 61 21.32 -1.91 11.96
C GLU A 61 21.77 -0.46 11.77
N LEU A 62 21.02 0.32 10.99
CA LEU A 62 21.31 1.73 10.73
C LEU A 62 20.64 2.67 11.74
N ASN A 63 20.02 2.14 12.79
CA ASN A 63 19.28 2.91 13.80
C ASN A 63 18.19 3.79 13.18
N ARG A 64 17.49 3.27 12.15
CA ARG A 64 16.35 3.92 11.53
C ARG A 64 15.09 3.13 11.80
N GLU A 65 13.98 3.85 11.97
CA GLU A 65 12.68 3.21 12.03
C GLU A 65 12.31 2.72 10.62
N PRO A 66 11.90 1.45 10.45
CA PRO A 66 11.38 1.00 9.15
C PRO A 66 10.14 1.80 8.79
N GLN A 67 10.06 2.23 7.53
CA GLN A 67 8.86 2.91 7.05
C GLN A 67 7.70 1.91 7.02
N LYS A 68 6.52 2.38 7.40
CA LYS A 68 5.31 1.56 7.35
C LYS A 68 4.57 1.88 6.06
N ALA A 69 4.13 0.84 5.36
CA ALA A 69 3.34 1.02 4.14
C ALA A 69 2.04 1.77 4.43
N PHE A 70 1.41 1.50 5.59
CA PHE A 70 0.12 2.08 5.94
C PHE A 70 0.26 2.87 7.24
N LYS A 71 0.46 4.18 7.09
CA LYS A 71 0.65 5.08 8.24
C LYS A 71 -0.64 5.53 8.89
N GLY A 72 -1.77 5.27 8.24
CA GLY A 72 -3.08 5.71 8.72
C GLY A 72 -3.47 7.11 8.26
N VAL A 73 -2.60 7.79 7.53
CA VAL A 73 -2.85 9.13 7.00
C VAL A 73 -2.39 9.19 5.54
N PHE A 74 -3.22 9.76 4.69
CA PHE A 74 -2.86 10.00 3.29
C PHE A 74 -3.60 11.22 2.75
N ASN A 75 -3.05 11.84 1.70
CA ASN A 75 -3.62 13.01 1.06
C ASN A 75 -4.24 12.63 -0.27
N VAL A 76 -5.41 13.23 -0.56
CA VAL A 76 -6.12 13.01 -1.82
C VAL A 76 -6.38 14.36 -2.49
N ARG A 77 -6.04 14.47 -3.76
CA ARG A 77 -6.37 15.65 -4.57
C ARG A 77 -7.67 15.38 -5.30
N THR A 78 -8.74 16.05 -4.91
CA THR A 78 -10.07 15.86 -5.48
C THR A 78 -10.49 16.96 -6.44
N GLY A 79 -9.81 18.11 -6.38
CA GLY A 79 -10.29 19.34 -7.02
C GLY A 79 -11.24 20.08 -6.07
N SER A 80 -11.40 21.38 -6.33
CA SER A 80 -12.15 22.26 -5.44
C SER A 80 -13.65 21.95 -5.34
N GLU A 81 -14.26 21.47 -6.41
CA GLU A 81 -15.69 21.15 -6.40
C GLU A 81 -16.02 19.95 -5.51
N LEU A 82 -15.28 18.86 -5.66
CA LEU A 82 -15.49 17.67 -4.83
C LEU A 82 -15.12 17.95 -3.37
N HIS A 83 -14.09 18.73 -3.13
CA HIS A 83 -13.73 19.17 -1.79
C HIS A 83 -14.91 19.91 -1.13
N LYS A 84 -15.49 20.87 -1.84
CA LYS A 84 -16.65 21.62 -1.36
C LYS A 84 -17.84 20.72 -1.06
N LEU A 85 -18.16 19.80 -1.97
CA LEU A 85 -19.28 18.86 -1.80
C LEU A 85 -19.05 17.95 -0.59
N ALA A 86 -17.83 17.48 -0.39
CA ALA A 86 -17.49 16.64 0.76
C ALA A 86 -17.71 17.40 2.08
N VAL A 87 -17.26 18.65 2.15
CA VAL A 87 -17.45 19.50 3.34
C VAL A 87 -18.93 19.73 3.61
N LEU A 88 -19.72 20.06 2.55
CA LEU A 88 -21.15 20.27 2.69
C LEU A 88 -21.86 19.02 3.19
N ASN A 89 -21.53 17.86 2.64
CA ASN A 89 -22.16 16.62 3.05
C ASN A 89 -21.79 16.23 4.48
N ALA A 90 -20.54 16.41 4.87
CA ALA A 90 -20.10 16.18 6.25
C ALA A 90 -20.86 17.07 7.23
N THR A 91 -21.00 18.36 6.88
CA THR A 91 -21.69 19.32 7.70
C THR A 91 -23.18 18.97 7.86
N LYS A 92 -23.84 18.53 6.77
CA LYS A 92 -25.25 18.13 6.82
C LYS A 92 -25.52 16.98 7.78
N ILE A 93 -24.60 16.03 7.86
CA ILE A 93 -24.76 14.87 8.77
C ILE A 93 -24.08 15.08 10.12
N GLY A 94 -23.48 16.25 10.36
CA GLY A 94 -22.93 16.62 11.65
C GLY A 94 -21.62 15.96 12.02
N VAL A 95 -20.78 15.59 11.04
CA VAL A 95 -19.48 14.98 11.29
C VAL A 95 -18.36 15.81 10.66
N SER A 96 -17.13 15.56 11.08
CA SER A 96 -15.96 16.18 10.45
C SER A 96 -15.74 15.64 9.05
N LEU A 97 -15.01 16.39 8.21
CA LEU A 97 -14.64 15.93 6.89
C LEU A 97 -13.87 14.61 6.97
N ASN A 98 -12.95 14.51 7.92
CA ASN A 98 -12.17 13.29 8.13
C ASN A 98 -13.07 12.09 8.42
N THR A 99 -14.01 12.24 9.32
CA THR A 99 -14.96 11.18 9.68
C THR A 99 -15.85 10.80 8.51
N TYR A 100 -16.31 11.80 7.76
CA TYR A 100 -17.11 11.58 6.56
C TYR A 100 -16.38 10.69 5.54
N ILE A 101 -15.13 11.03 5.22
CA ILE A 101 -14.30 10.27 4.27
C ILE A 101 -14.02 8.86 4.80
N LYS A 102 -13.66 8.74 6.07
CA LYS A 102 -13.43 7.45 6.72
C LYS A 102 -14.64 6.54 6.61
N ASN A 103 -15.82 7.06 6.87
CA ASN A 103 -17.07 6.30 6.81
C ASN A 103 -17.37 5.83 5.38
N LEU A 104 -17.08 6.66 4.37
CA LEU A 104 -17.26 6.28 2.97
C LEU A 104 -16.37 5.11 2.58
N ILE A 105 -15.10 5.16 2.99
CA ILE A 105 -14.13 4.09 2.72
C ILE A 105 -14.57 2.80 3.40
N GLU A 106 -14.98 2.87 4.66
CA GLU A 106 -15.47 1.70 5.40
C GLU A 106 -16.68 1.07 4.71
N LYS A 107 -17.65 1.89 4.32
CA LYS A 107 -18.87 1.43 3.67
C LYS A 107 -18.55 0.73 2.34
N ASP A 108 -17.70 1.32 1.53
CA ASP A 108 -17.30 0.76 0.25
C ASP A 108 -16.55 -0.55 0.43
N SER A 109 -15.65 -0.62 1.40
CA SER A 109 -14.85 -1.82 1.70
C SER A 109 -15.72 -2.99 2.15
N LYS A 110 -16.76 -2.72 2.95
CA LYS A 110 -17.72 -3.74 3.37
C LYS A 110 -18.56 -4.27 2.20
N LEU A 111 -18.93 -3.40 1.28
CA LEU A 111 -19.65 -3.77 0.07
C LEU A 111 -18.78 -4.63 -0.85
N SER A 112 -17.49 -4.36 -0.91
CA SER A 112 -16.54 -5.10 -1.73
C SER A 112 -16.28 -6.51 -1.20
N LEU A 113 -16.45 -6.74 0.10
CA LEU A 113 -16.24 -8.04 0.75
C LEU A 113 -17.45 -8.97 0.61
N ASN A 114 -18.56 -8.45 0.17
CA ASN A 114 -19.78 -9.23 -0.04
C ASN A 114 -19.91 -9.65 -1.51
#